data_8da2c8cc6d17f9d362b13f1b28ee02e4
#
_entry.id   8da2c8cc6d17f9d362b13f1b28ee02e4
#
_cell.length_a   1.000
_cell.length_b   1.000
_cell.length_c   1.000
_cell.angle_alpha   90.00
_cell.angle_beta   90.00
_cell.angle_gamma   90.00
#
_symmetry.space_group_name_H-M   'P 1'
#
loop_
_entity.id
_entity.type
_entity.pdbx_description
1 polymer ?
#
loop_
_entity_poly.entity_id
_entity_poly.type
_entity_poly.pdbx_seq_one_letter_code
_entity_poly.pdbx_strand_id
1 'polypeptide(L)'
;NSDKYGLAKAYVIETTRVHNLWRKTANKPFKRVISGYQGDPSLSKVLLENGVFDVLAIGGYYYGCFKVNNVCKEQDLLTNETTVENIVRRLRDVNNPYGVPALYALWDKHNKIAKANNTILAIYEGGPHLTINWSSDKVKDLHQLDLYRQTINSPYMYKLSTEVMNNWYSHYNGPFLFFTGPEGEHKYWVGTFTPSIF
;
A
#
# COMPACT_ATOMS: atom_id res chain seq x y z
N ASN A 1 -2.06 -18.97 20.84
CA ASN A 1 -2.57 -17.79 20.10
C ASN A 1 -2.53 -16.47 20.91
N SER A 2 -2.03 -16.48 22.16
CA SER A 2 -1.90 -15.27 23.00
C SER A 2 -0.79 -14.31 22.53
N ASP A 3 0.12 -14.76 21.70
CA ASP A 3 1.34 -14.04 21.34
C ASP A 3 1.23 -13.18 20.06
N LYS A 4 0.23 -13.42 19.22
CA LYS A 4 0.04 -12.65 17.98
C LYS A 4 -0.08 -11.13 18.22
N TYR A 5 -0.64 -10.74 19.37
CA TYR A 5 -0.83 -9.34 19.74
C TYR A 5 0.10 -8.84 20.84
N GLY A 6 0.95 -9.69 21.39
CA GLY A 6 1.96 -9.30 22.38
C GLY A 6 2.95 -8.29 21.81
N LEU A 7 3.47 -8.56 20.62
CA LEU A 7 4.33 -7.63 19.89
C LEU A 7 3.62 -6.31 19.55
N ALA A 8 2.34 -6.36 19.19
CA ALA A 8 1.57 -5.14 18.92
C ALA A 8 1.44 -4.25 20.16
N LYS A 9 1.18 -4.84 21.31
CA LYS A 9 1.12 -4.08 22.58
C LYS A 9 2.48 -3.51 22.96
N ALA A 10 3.56 -4.27 22.82
CA ALA A 10 4.92 -3.77 23.05
C ALA A 10 5.25 -2.60 22.09
N TYR A 11 4.86 -2.70 20.83
CA TYR A 11 5.01 -1.63 19.83
C TYR A 11 4.24 -0.36 20.24
N VAL A 12 3.01 -0.49 20.74
CA VAL A 12 2.23 0.64 21.28
C VAL A 12 2.93 1.31 22.45
N ILE A 13 3.43 0.54 23.41
CA ILE A 13 4.16 1.06 24.58
C ILE A 13 5.38 1.87 24.13
N GLU A 14 6.19 1.29 23.24
CA GLU A 14 7.42 1.93 22.78
C GLU A 14 7.13 3.18 21.93
N THR A 15 6.16 3.10 21.01
CA THR A 15 5.74 4.26 20.21
C THR A 15 5.22 5.38 21.10
N THR A 16 4.44 5.06 22.14
CA THR A 16 3.95 6.04 23.11
C THR A 16 5.10 6.68 23.87
N ARG A 17 6.10 5.89 24.30
CA ARG A 17 7.31 6.39 24.96
C ARG A 17 8.05 7.40 24.09
N VAL A 18 8.24 7.07 22.82
CA VAL A 18 8.90 7.96 21.83
C VAL A 18 8.10 9.24 21.63
N HIS A 19 6.78 9.17 21.46
CA HIS A 19 5.95 10.38 21.33
C HIS A 19 5.98 11.26 22.57
N ASN A 20 6.08 10.68 23.78
CA ASN A 20 6.20 11.44 25.03
C ASN A 20 7.57 12.14 25.13
N LEU A 21 8.65 11.55 24.63
CA LEU A 21 9.96 12.20 24.51
C LEU A 21 9.91 13.38 23.55
N TRP A 22 9.33 13.17 22.36
CA TRP A 22 9.14 14.24 21.37
C TRP A 22 8.34 15.41 21.93
N ARG A 23 7.26 15.14 22.70
CA ARG A 23 6.44 16.19 23.32
C ARG A 23 7.24 17.09 24.28
N LYS A 24 8.26 16.54 24.93
CA LYS A 24 9.12 17.30 25.85
C LYS A 24 10.14 18.20 25.15
N THR A 25 10.50 17.86 23.91
CA THR A 25 11.59 18.50 23.16
C THR A 25 11.13 19.27 21.91
N ALA A 26 9.96 18.92 21.35
CA ALA A 26 9.45 19.58 20.17
C ALA A 26 8.95 20.99 20.47
N ASN A 27 9.42 21.96 19.70
CA ASN A 27 9.00 23.36 19.78
C ASN A 27 7.73 23.66 18.95
N LYS A 28 7.19 22.65 18.26
CA LYS A 28 6.00 22.76 17.41
C LYS A 28 5.02 21.64 17.71
N PRO A 29 3.72 21.87 17.50
CA PRO A 29 2.71 20.81 17.54
C PRO A 29 3.04 19.71 16.52
N PHE A 30 2.82 18.46 16.90
CA PHE A 30 2.97 17.30 16.04
C PHE A 30 1.81 16.33 16.21
N LYS A 31 1.59 15.47 15.24
CA LYS A 31 0.62 14.38 15.31
C LYS A 31 1.31 13.09 15.74
N ARG A 32 0.68 12.37 16.67
CA ARG A 32 1.14 11.03 17.06
C ARG A 32 0.65 10.03 16.04
N VAL A 33 1.57 9.44 15.31
CA VAL A 33 1.28 8.45 14.26
C VAL A 33 1.62 7.06 14.78
N ILE A 34 0.73 6.10 14.56
CA ILE A 34 1.01 4.67 14.70
C ILE A 34 0.85 3.98 13.35
N SER A 35 1.79 3.11 13.00
CA SER A 35 1.73 2.36 11.74
C SER A 35 1.04 1.02 11.95
N GLY A 36 0.04 0.73 11.12
CA GLY A 36 -0.61 -0.56 11.00
C GLY A 36 -0.14 -1.33 9.76
N TYR A 37 -0.67 -2.53 9.59
CA TYR A 37 -0.41 -3.36 8.41
C TYR A 37 -1.64 -3.40 7.51
N GLN A 38 -1.48 -3.04 6.24
CA GLN A 38 -2.57 -2.95 5.26
C GLN A 38 -3.48 -4.19 5.23
N GLY A 39 -2.90 -5.38 5.29
CA GLY A 39 -3.61 -6.65 5.18
C GLY A 39 -4.32 -7.12 6.46
N ASP A 40 -4.11 -6.45 7.61
CA ASP A 40 -4.67 -6.89 8.90
C ASP A 40 -5.37 -5.76 9.66
N PRO A 41 -6.66 -5.49 9.38
CA PRO A 41 -7.43 -4.55 10.15
C PRO A 41 -7.55 -4.89 11.65
N SER A 42 -7.46 -6.19 12.02
CA SER A 42 -7.52 -6.60 13.43
C SER A 42 -6.31 -6.11 14.21
N LEU A 43 -5.13 -6.04 13.56
CA LEU A 43 -3.95 -5.44 14.15
C LEU A 43 -4.19 -3.95 14.43
N SER A 44 -4.76 -3.20 13.48
CA SER A 44 -5.08 -1.77 13.66
C SER A 44 -6.02 -1.55 14.84
N LYS A 45 -7.00 -2.44 15.04
CA LYS A 45 -7.88 -2.40 16.21
C LYS A 45 -7.08 -2.55 17.52
N VAL A 46 -6.22 -3.56 17.60
CA VAL A 46 -5.38 -3.78 18.80
C VAL A 46 -4.48 -2.57 19.08
N LEU A 47 -3.88 -1.97 18.05
CA LEU A 47 -3.02 -0.80 18.20
C LEU A 47 -3.78 0.38 18.81
N LEU A 48 -4.98 0.68 18.30
CA LEU A 48 -5.75 1.84 18.72
C LEU A 48 -6.49 1.63 20.07
N GLU A 49 -6.83 0.39 20.41
CA GLU A 49 -7.42 0.06 21.72
C GLU A 49 -6.40 0.09 22.89
N ASN A 50 -5.09 0.01 22.58
CA ASN A 50 -4.03 -0.01 23.60
C ASN A 50 -3.18 1.27 23.62
N GLY A 51 -3.49 2.28 22.81
CA GLY A 51 -2.78 3.56 22.80
C GLY A 51 -3.61 4.71 22.26
N VAL A 52 -3.15 5.93 22.50
CA VAL A 52 -3.82 7.16 22.03
C VAL A 52 -2.99 7.81 20.93
N PHE A 53 -3.52 7.77 19.71
CA PHE A 53 -2.85 8.26 18.51
C PHE A 53 -3.76 9.21 17.74
N ASP A 54 -3.17 10.15 17.02
CA ASP A 54 -3.90 11.11 16.19
C ASP A 54 -4.11 10.57 14.77
N VAL A 55 -3.20 9.69 14.32
CA VAL A 55 -3.19 9.10 12.98
C VAL A 55 -2.85 7.62 13.05
N LEU A 56 -3.67 6.80 12.39
CA LEU A 56 -3.36 5.44 12.00
C LEU A 56 -2.84 5.47 10.56
N ALA A 57 -1.58 5.11 10.34
CA ALA A 57 -1.00 5.05 9.01
C ALA A 57 -0.82 3.61 8.55
N ILE A 58 -1.27 3.28 7.34
CA ILE A 58 -1.16 1.94 6.74
C ILE A 58 -0.55 2.00 5.35
N GLY A 59 -0.17 0.86 4.79
CA GLY A 59 0.17 0.76 3.37
C GLY A 59 -1.06 0.95 2.48
N GLY A 60 -0.84 1.41 1.25
CA GLY A 60 -1.88 1.64 0.25
C GLY A 60 -1.52 1.02 -1.10
N TYR A 61 -0.93 -0.17 -1.09
CA TYR A 61 -0.48 -0.84 -2.31
C TYR A 61 -1.57 -1.68 -2.95
N TYR A 62 -1.66 -1.62 -4.28
CA TYR A 62 -2.43 -2.53 -5.10
C TYR A 62 -1.51 -3.34 -6.00
N TYR A 63 -1.76 -4.65 -6.04
CA TYR A 63 -0.85 -5.63 -6.60
C TYR A 63 -1.40 -6.23 -7.88
N GLY A 64 -0.48 -6.50 -8.81
CA GLY A 64 -0.73 -7.42 -9.92
C GLY A 64 -0.71 -8.89 -9.55
N CYS A 65 -0.69 -9.23 -8.27
CA CYS A 65 -0.61 -10.60 -7.80
C CYS A 65 -1.91 -11.35 -8.03
N PHE A 66 -1.85 -12.49 -8.69
CA PHE A 66 -2.99 -13.33 -9.03
C PHE A 66 -2.83 -14.68 -8.36
N LYS A 67 -3.77 -15.01 -7.52
CA LYS A 67 -3.77 -16.33 -6.90
C LYS A 67 -4.19 -17.39 -7.89
N VAL A 68 -3.31 -18.37 -8.10
CA VAL A 68 -3.71 -19.72 -8.47
C VAL A 68 -3.51 -20.58 -7.23
N ASN A 69 -4.54 -21.22 -6.73
CA ASN A 69 -4.51 -22.10 -5.54
C ASN A 69 -3.99 -21.42 -4.25
N ASN A 70 -4.44 -20.21 -3.94
CA ASN A 70 -4.02 -19.44 -2.76
C ASN A 70 -2.55 -19.01 -2.71
N VAL A 71 -1.77 -19.23 -3.74
CA VAL A 71 -0.40 -18.76 -3.87
C VAL A 71 -0.36 -17.65 -4.93
N CYS A 72 0.28 -16.51 -4.60
CA CYS A 72 0.61 -15.51 -5.59
C CYS A 72 1.67 -16.05 -6.53
N LYS A 73 1.28 -16.42 -7.72
CA LYS A 73 2.22 -16.77 -8.78
C LYS A 73 2.24 -15.62 -9.80
N GLU A 74 3.05 -14.61 -9.53
CA GLU A 74 3.29 -13.50 -10.45
C GLU A 74 3.76 -14.02 -11.82
N GLN A 75 4.47 -15.13 -11.82
CA GLN A 75 5.05 -15.74 -13.02
C GLN A 75 4.02 -16.34 -13.99
N ASP A 76 2.85 -16.75 -13.53
CA ASP A 76 1.82 -17.39 -14.38
C ASP A 76 1.01 -16.35 -15.20
N LEU A 77 1.30 -15.07 -15.02
CA LEU A 77 0.51 -13.99 -15.59
C LEU A 77 1.02 -13.43 -16.90
N LEU A 78 2.28 -13.66 -17.16
CA LEU A 78 2.95 -13.11 -18.30
C LEU A 78 3.18 -14.20 -19.34
N THR A 79 2.14 -14.45 -20.12
CA THR A 79 2.31 -15.08 -21.41
C THR A 79 2.83 -14.05 -22.41
N ASN A 80 3.41 -14.47 -23.53
CA ASN A 80 3.83 -13.57 -24.62
C ASN A 80 2.68 -12.70 -25.17
N GLU A 81 1.44 -12.99 -24.80
CA GLU A 81 0.22 -12.26 -25.16
C GLU A 81 -0.22 -11.24 -24.09
N THR A 82 0.48 -11.15 -22.96
CA THR A 82 0.10 -10.20 -21.91
C THR A 82 0.44 -8.78 -22.31
N THR A 83 -0.55 -7.90 -22.28
CA THR A 83 -0.41 -6.48 -22.63
C THR A 83 -0.53 -5.59 -21.40
N VAL A 84 -0.04 -4.35 -21.52
CA VAL A 84 -0.22 -3.29 -20.52
C VAL A 84 -1.68 -3.14 -20.10
N GLU A 85 -2.59 -3.13 -21.07
CA GLU A 85 -4.03 -3.01 -20.81
C GLU A 85 -4.57 -4.18 -19.98
N ASN A 86 -4.12 -5.40 -20.30
CA ASN A 86 -4.51 -6.60 -19.55
C ASN A 86 -4.03 -6.54 -18.10
N ILE A 87 -2.82 -6.04 -17.84
CA ILE A 87 -2.32 -5.85 -16.46
C ILE A 87 -3.22 -4.89 -15.71
N VAL A 88 -3.48 -3.71 -16.28
CA VAL A 88 -4.33 -2.70 -15.61
C VAL A 88 -5.76 -3.20 -15.42
N ARG A 89 -6.32 -3.92 -16.39
CA ARG A 89 -7.64 -4.55 -16.25
C ARG A 89 -7.69 -5.53 -15.08
N ARG A 90 -6.63 -6.30 -14.88
CA ARG A 90 -6.52 -7.24 -13.76
C ARG A 90 -6.41 -6.53 -12.41
N LEU A 91 -5.72 -5.38 -12.34
CA LEU A 91 -5.69 -4.55 -11.13
C LEU A 91 -7.09 -4.04 -10.75
N ARG A 92 -8.00 -3.91 -11.72
CA ARG A 92 -9.41 -3.50 -11.52
C ARG A 92 -10.37 -4.68 -11.30
N ASP A 93 -9.91 -5.91 -11.45
CA ASP A 93 -10.77 -7.08 -11.31
C ASP A 93 -11.25 -7.22 -9.86
N VAL A 94 -12.56 -7.31 -9.67
CA VAL A 94 -13.21 -7.50 -8.37
C VAL A 94 -12.83 -8.82 -7.71
N ASN A 95 -12.42 -9.81 -8.49
CA ASN A 95 -11.96 -11.11 -8.01
C ASN A 95 -10.47 -11.10 -7.65
N ASN A 96 -9.75 -10.03 -7.95
CA ASN A 96 -8.35 -9.89 -7.55
C ASN A 96 -8.26 -9.49 -6.07
N PRO A 97 -7.84 -10.39 -5.16
CA PRO A 97 -7.81 -10.11 -3.73
C PRO A 97 -6.77 -9.05 -3.32
N TYR A 98 -5.95 -8.59 -4.25
CA TYR A 98 -4.93 -7.57 -4.06
C TYR A 98 -5.10 -6.38 -5.00
N GLY A 99 -6.14 -6.40 -5.83
CA GLY A 99 -6.48 -5.32 -6.75
C GLY A 99 -7.09 -4.11 -6.05
N VAL A 100 -7.39 -3.10 -6.84
CA VAL A 100 -7.95 -1.85 -6.35
C VAL A 100 -9.29 -2.01 -5.60
N PRO A 101 -10.24 -2.85 -6.06
CA PRO A 101 -11.48 -3.05 -5.30
C PRO A 101 -11.27 -3.66 -3.92
N ALA A 102 -10.33 -4.63 -3.81
CA ALA A 102 -9.99 -5.25 -2.53
C ALA A 102 -9.29 -4.25 -1.60
N LEU A 103 -8.45 -3.36 -2.14
CA LEU A 103 -7.81 -2.28 -1.40
C LEU A 103 -8.84 -1.33 -0.79
N TYR A 104 -9.84 -0.90 -1.56
CA TYR A 104 -10.92 -0.04 -1.05
C TYR A 104 -11.67 -0.70 0.12
N ALA A 105 -11.99 -1.97 -0.01
CA ALA A 105 -12.64 -2.73 1.07
C ALA A 105 -11.77 -2.84 2.35
N LEU A 106 -10.44 -2.89 2.20
CA LEU A 106 -9.51 -2.85 3.33
C LEU A 106 -9.45 -1.46 3.95
N TRP A 107 -9.37 -0.40 3.16
CA TRP A 107 -9.39 0.97 3.65
C TRP A 107 -10.65 1.28 4.45
N ASP A 108 -11.81 0.83 3.99
CA ASP A 108 -13.07 1.00 4.72
C ASP A 108 -13.04 0.31 6.09
N LYS A 109 -12.48 -0.90 6.17
CA LYS A 109 -12.33 -1.61 7.45
C LYS A 109 -11.41 -0.85 8.41
N HIS A 110 -10.24 -0.39 7.93
CA HIS A 110 -9.32 0.40 8.75
C HIS A 110 -9.94 1.74 9.16
N ASN A 111 -10.65 2.41 8.25
CA ASN A 111 -11.29 3.70 8.53
C ASN A 111 -12.40 3.59 9.57
N LYS A 112 -13.20 2.51 9.55
CA LYS A 112 -14.17 2.24 10.60
C LYS A 112 -13.52 2.11 11.97
N ILE A 113 -12.39 1.42 12.04
CA ILE A 113 -11.61 1.26 13.28
C ILE A 113 -11.00 2.60 13.71
N ALA A 114 -10.41 3.35 12.79
CA ALA A 114 -9.82 4.65 13.06
C ALA A 114 -10.90 5.63 13.60
N LYS A 115 -12.03 5.74 12.93
CA LYS A 115 -13.16 6.60 13.37
C LYS A 115 -13.69 6.22 14.75
N ALA A 116 -13.81 4.93 15.05
CA ALA A 116 -14.25 4.45 16.37
C ALA A 116 -13.29 4.84 17.50
N ASN A 117 -12.04 5.16 17.18
CA ASN A 117 -11.00 5.59 18.10
C ASN A 117 -10.62 7.09 17.97
N ASN A 118 -11.44 7.90 17.29
CA ASN A 118 -11.19 9.32 17.02
C ASN A 118 -9.82 9.58 16.34
N THR A 119 -9.41 8.68 15.47
CA THR A 119 -8.12 8.68 14.79
C THR A 119 -8.32 8.88 13.29
N ILE A 120 -7.43 9.61 12.64
CA ILE A 120 -7.44 9.81 11.17
C ILE A 120 -6.72 8.63 10.53
N LEU A 121 -7.31 8.07 9.46
CA LEU A 121 -6.62 7.09 8.62
C LEU A 121 -5.73 7.81 7.60
N ALA A 122 -4.48 7.36 7.45
CA ALA A 122 -3.53 7.85 6.45
C ALA A 122 -2.84 6.70 5.72
N ILE A 123 -2.30 6.99 4.55
CA ILE A 123 -1.42 6.08 3.81
C ILE A 123 0.01 6.62 3.90
N TYR A 124 0.91 5.88 4.57
CA TYR A 124 2.31 6.28 4.71
C TYR A 124 3.15 5.95 3.47
N GLU A 125 2.74 4.95 2.71
CA GLU A 125 3.29 4.58 1.40
C GLU A 125 2.25 3.77 0.63
N GLY A 126 2.15 3.97 -0.68
CA GLY A 126 1.18 3.25 -1.50
C GLY A 126 1.35 3.52 -2.99
N GLY A 127 0.57 2.83 -3.78
CA GLY A 127 0.60 2.92 -5.23
C GLY A 127 0.63 1.56 -5.92
N PRO A 128 0.88 1.51 -7.23
CA PRO A 128 1.01 0.25 -7.95
C PRO A 128 2.26 -0.50 -7.51
N HIS A 129 2.09 -1.75 -7.10
CA HIS A 129 3.17 -2.62 -6.69
C HIS A 129 3.41 -3.70 -7.74
N LEU A 130 4.09 -3.33 -8.82
CA LEU A 130 4.50 -4.23 -9.89
C LEU A 130 5.97 -4.60 -9.69
N THR A 131 6.21 -5.72 -9.03
CA THR A 131 7.55 -6.24 -8.73
C THR A 131 7.80 -7.56 -9.43
N ILE A 132 9.05 -7.85 -9.74
CA ILE A 132 9.47 -9.13 -10.25
C ILE A 132 10.25 -9.91 -9.21
N ASN A 133 9.99 -11.22 -9.14
CA ASN A 133 10.87 -12.15 -8.45
C ASN A 133 11.85 -12.71 -9.45
N TRP A 134 13.14 -12.34 -9.32
CA TRP A 134 14.18 -12.84 -10.22
C TRP A 134 14.26 -14.36 -10.15
N SER A 135 13.99 -14.98 -11.30
CA SER A 135 14.09 -16.43 -11.49
C SER A 135 15.45 -16.83 -12.07
N SER A 136 15.64 -18.10 -12.37
CA SER A 136 16.76 -18.58 -13.17
C SER A 136 16.63 -18.21 -14.65
N ASP A 137 15.45 -17.87 -15.12
CA ASP A 137 15.18 -17.44 -16.51
C ASP A 137 15.26 -15.92 -16.64
N LYS A 138 16.47 -15.43 -16.85
CA LYS A 138 16.73 -13.98 -16.99
C LYS A 138 16.03 -13.34 -18.18
N VAL A 139 15.78 -14.08 -19.25
CA VAL A 139 15.11 -13.54 -20.44
C VAL A 139 13.64 -13.26 -20.14
N LYS A 140 12.97 -14.21 -19.48
CA LYS A 140 11.60 -14.04 -19.00
C LYS A 140 11.50 -12.89 -18.01
N ASP A 141 12.42 -12.82 -17.04
CA ASP A 141 12.44 -11.78 -16.02
C ASP A 141 12.62 -10.38 -16.64
N LEU A 142 13.50 -10.22 -17.62
CA LEU A 142 13.70 -8.96 -18.32
C LEU A 142 12.47 -8.55 -19.16
N HIS A 143 11.82 -9.49 -19.80
CA HIS A 143 10.56 -9.22 -20.53
C HIS A 143 9.47 -8.76 -19.56
N GLN A 144 9.35 -9.39 -18.40
CA GLN A 144 8.42 -8.99 -17.35
C GLN A 144 8.71 -7.59 -16.84
N LEU A 145 9.98 -7.29 -16.58
CA LEU A 145 10.43 -5.98 -16.13
C LEU A 145 10.06 -4.88 -17.12
N ASP A 146 10.32 -5.13 -18.40
CA ASP A 146 10.01 -4.18 -19.47
C ASP A 146 8.49 -3.93 -19.57
N LEU A 147 7.68 -4.99 -19.52
CA LEU A 147 6.23 -4.88 -19.53
C LEU A 147 5.69 -4.10 -18.31
N TYR A 148 6.27 -4.29 -17.13
CA TYR A 148 5.89 -3.52 -15.94
C TYR A 148 6.29 -2.05 -16.06
N ARG A 149 7.46 -1.74 -16.64
CA ARG A 149 7.86 -0.36 -16.97
C ARG A 149 6.88 0.30 -17.92
N GLN A 150 6.53 -0.37 -19.00
CA GLN A 150 5.53 0.11 -19.95
C GLN A 150 4.19 0.32 -19.26
N THR A 151 3.78 -0.59 -18.37
CA THR A 151 2.53 -0.49 -17.61
C THR A 151 2.51 0.73 -16.70
N ILE A 152 3.56 0.92 -15.91
CA ILE A 152 3.67 2.08 -14.98
C ILE A 152 3.61 3.40 -15.75
N ASN A 153 4.28 3.49 -16.90
CA ASN A 153 4.34 4.71 -17.71
C ASN A 153 3.15 4.87 -18.69
N SER A 154 2.16 3.98 -18.60
CA SER A 154 1.03 4.00 -19.53
C SER A 154 -0.07 4.98 -19.12
N PRO A 155 -0.84 5.51 -20.10
CA PRO A 155 -2.06 6.28 -19.81
C PRO A 155 -3.09 5.49 -18.99
N TYR A 156 -3.11 4.16 -19.14
CA TYR A 156 -4.01 3.28 -18.38
C TYR A 156 -3.68 3.28 -16.88
N MET A 157 -2.39 3.23 -16.53
CA MET A 157 -1.97 3.30 -15.13
C MET A 157 -2.17 4.70 -14.56
N TYR A 158 -1.90 5.75 -15.33
CA TYR A 158 -2.22 7.11 -14.94
C TYR A 158 -3.69 7.27 -14.55
N LYS A 159 -4.59 6.79 -15.43
CA LYS A 159 -6.02 6.82 -15.16
C LYS A 159 -6.39 6.03 -13.91
N LEU A 160 -5.84 4.82 -13.73
CA LEU A 160 -6.09 4.01 -12.55
C LEU A 160 -5.60 4.70 -11.27
N SER A 161 -4.38 5.23 -11.27
CA SER A 161 -3.82 5.93 -10.10
C SER A 161 -4.62 7.18 -9.76
N THR A 162 -5.07 7.93 -10.76
CA THR A 162 -5.96 9.09 -10.57
C THR A 162 -7.30 8.67 -9.94
N GLU A 163 -7.89 7.58 -10.38
CA GLU A 163 -9.12 7.03 -9.79
C GLU A 163 -8.91 6.61 -8.33
N VAL A 164 -7.79 5.96 -8.03
CA VAL A 164 -7.43 5.57 -6.65
C VAL A 164 -7.29 6.80 -5.75
N MET A 165 -6.61 7.85 -6.23
CA MET A 165 -6.44 9.09 -5.47
C MET A 165 -7.77 9.82 -5.27
N ASN A 166 -8.60 9.92 -6.32
CA ASN A 166 -9.90 10.54 -6.22
C ASN A 166 -10.81 9.77 -5.24
N ASN A 167 -10.78 8.44 -5.27
CA ASN A 167 -11.50 7.64 -4.30
C ASN A 167 -11.01 7.92 -2.87
N TRP A 168 -9.68 7.97 -2.65
CA TRP A 168 -9.13 8.27 -1.34
C TRP A 168 -9.62 9.62 -0.81
N TYR A 169 -9.41 10.70 -1.54
CA TYR A 169 -9.76 12.05 -1.08
C TYR A 169 -11.25 12.34 -1.04
N SER A 170 -12.09 11.51 -1.69
CA SER A 170 -13.54 11.59 -1.56
C SER A 170 -14.09 10.92 -0.30
N HIS A 171 -13.35 9.98 0.30
CA HIS A 171 -13.85 9.17 1.41
C HIS A 171 -13.04 9.28 2.70
N TYR A 172 -11.80 9.76 2.62
CA TYR A 172 -10.87 9.79 3.75
C TYR A 172 -10.19 11.16 3.89
N ASN A 173 -9.86 11.56 5.12
CA ASN A 173 -9.33 12.89 5.44
C ASN A 173 -7.81 12.92 5.66
N GLY A 174 -7.15 11.78 5.70
CA GLY A 174 -5.70 11.71 5.91
C GLY A 174 -4.90 11.82 4.62
N PRO A 175 -3.61 12.11 4.70
CA PRO A 175 -2.73 12.13 3.55
C PRO A 175 -2.57 10.75 2.92
N PHE A 176 -2.36 10.73 1.61
CA PHE A 176 -1.91 9.59 0.86
C PHE A 176 -0.53 9.87 0.29
N LEU A 177 0.48 9.11 0.70
CA LEU A 177 1.83 9.25 0.19
C LEU A 177 2.10 8.17 -0.85
N PHE A 178 2.40 8.58 -2.08
CA PHE A 178 2.89 7.65 -3.09
C PHE A 178 4.34 7.25 -2.79
N PHE A 179 4.61 5.98 -2.89
CA PHE A 179 5.94 5.41 -2.83
C PHE A 179 6.36 5.01 -4.25
N THR A 180 7.38 5.50 -4.81
CA THR A 180 8.44 6.47 -4.53
C THR A 180 8.40 7.60 -5.55
N GLY A 181 9.20 8.66 -5.35
CA GLY A 181 9.41 9.67 -6.38
C GLY A 181 10.16 9.16 -7.61
N PRO A 182 10.52 10.03 -8.56
CA PRO A 182 11.09 9.70 -9.87
C PRO A 182 12.51 9.10 -9.84
N GLU A 183 12.94 8.63 -8.71
CA GLU A 183 14.27 8.06 -8.58
C GLU A 183 14.30 6.66 -9.17
N GLY A 184 15.13 6.54 -10.12
CA GLY A 184 15.79 5.42 -10.78
C GLY A 184 15.31 4.01 -10.46
N GLU A 185 15.44 3.20 -11.47
CA GLU A 185 15.16 1.77 -11.43
C GLU A 185 15.93 1.08 -10.33
N HIS A 186 15.25 0.77 -9.23
CA HIS A 186 15.79 -0.22 -8.32
C HIS A 186 15.72 -1.60 -8.96
N LYS A 187 16.71 -2.42 -8.68
CA LYS A 187 16.91 -3.77 -9.25
C LYS A 187 15.67 -4.68 -9.17
N TYR A 188 14.71 -4.33 -8.32
CA TYR A 188 13.50 -5.11 -8.02
C TYR A 188 12.20 -4.30 -8.17
N TRP A 189 12.28 -2.99 -8.45
CA TRP A 189 11.14 -2.11 -8.54
C TRP A 189 11.13 -1.39 -9.88
N VAL A 190 9.98 -1.37 -10.51
CA VAL A 190 9.73 -0.42 -11.58
C VAL A 190 9.25 0.85 -10.91
N GLY A 191 9.98 1.92 -11.10
CA GLY A 191 9.73 3.21 -10.47
C GLY A 191 8.27 3.65 -10.66
N THR A 192 7.73 4.26 -9.63
CA THR A 192 6.40 4.84 -9.68
C THR A 192 6.38 6.04 -10.61
N PHE A 193 5.25 6.19 -11.24
CA PHE A 193 4.78 7.31 -12.02
C PHE A 193 5.37 8.65 -11.56
N THR A 194 6.11 9.32 -12.44
CA THR A 194 6.33 10.75 -12.37
C THR A 194 5.16 11.44 -13.06
N PRO A 195 4.31 12.17 -12.37
CA PRO A 195 3.52 13.15 -13.08
C PRO A 195 4.53 14.14 -13.67
N SER A 196 4.63 14.22 -14.98
CA SER A 196 5.19 15.39 -15.61
C SER A 196 4.33 16.57 -15.13
N ILE A 197 4.88 17.34 -14.22
CA ILE A 197 4.30 18.61 -13.82
C ILE A 197 4.49 19.54 -15.00
N PHE A 198 3.45 19.73 -15.78
CA PHE A 198 3.29 20.83 -16.70
C PHE A 198 2.08 21.64 -16.29
#